data_f6c4f81c2379458b6f90c560465a8f0e
#
_entry.id   f6c4f81c2379458b6f90c560465a8f0e
#
_cell.length_a   1.000
_cell.length_b   1.000
_cell.length_c   1.000
_cell.angle_alpha   90.00
_cell.angle_beta   90.00
_cell.angle_gamma   90.00
#
_symmetry.space_group_name_H-M   'P 1'
#
loop_
_entity.id
_entity.type
_entity.pdbx_description
1 polymer ?
#
loop_
_entity_poly.entity_id
_entity_poly.type
_entity_poly.pdbx_seq_one_letter_code
_entity_poly.pdbx_strand_id
1 'polypeptide(L)'
;FLVASGTGDFASLETSDNGDSNVDVELSNVYFGYTGIKNTTVNVGKQGLTTPWTVATQIDGNEQTGTGILALSTFENVTLAAAYFNQTNLDNSGNLSGILKKANPKLGLESDAEVTALSATTIGAADIATVGVIVAAGPATIDAWYADMQEVFDTYTIGTKGSVDVAGITL
;
A
#
# COMPACT_ATOMS: atom_id res chain seq x y z
N PHE A 1 -16.02 -7.21 -14.00
CA PHE A 1 -15.16 -6.03 -14.25
C PHE A 1 -15.65 -4.91 -13.35
N LEU A 2 -14.94 -4.63 -12.30
CA LEU A 2 -15.24 -3.52 -11.39
C LEU A 2 -14.19 -2.43 -11.63
N VAL A 3 -14.63 -1.30 -12.16
CA VAL A 3 -13.84 -0.07 -12.11
C VAL A 3 -14.28 0.64 -10.84
N ALA A 4 -13.51 0.51 -9.77
CA ALA A 4 -13.72 1.29 -8.56
C ALA A 4 -12.90 2.57 -8.69
N SER A 5 -13.57 3.72 -8.82
CA SER A 5 -12.91 4.98 -8.58
C SER A 5 -12.73 5.15 -7.08
N GLY A 6 -11.50 5.39 -6.62
CA GLY A 6 -11.26 5.96 -5.31
C GLY A 6 -11.97 7.32 -5.19
N THR A 7 -11.99 7.91 -4.02
CA THR A 7 -12.61 9.22 -3.72
C THR A 7 -11.93 10.42 -4.38
N GLY A 8 -11.13 10.20 -5.41
CA GLY A 8 -10.59 11.22 -6.30
C GLY A 8 -11.48 11.38 -7.53
N ASP A 9 -11.31 12.46 -8.22
CA ASP A 9 -12.06 12.77 -9.43
C ASP A 9 -12.04 11.61 -10.41
N PHE A 10 -13.23 11.19 -10.87
CA PHE A 10 -13.40 10.09 -11.82
C PHE A 10 -12.69 10.36 -13.15
N ALA A 11 -12.56 11.63 -13.51
CA ALA A 11 -11.75 12.12 -14.61
C ALA A 11 -11.31 13.54 -14.27
N SER A 12 -10.02 13.74 -14.17
CA SER A 12 -9.44 15.08 -14.23
C SER A 12 -9.30 15.44 -15.71
N LEU A 13 -9.93 16.52 -16.11
CA LEU A 13 -9.65 17.18 -17.38
C LEU A 13 -8.34 17.96 -17.21
N GLU A 14 -7.23 17.27 -17.10
CA GLU A 14 -5.94 17.90 -17.24
C GLU A 14 -5.68 18.08 -18.74
N THR A 15 -5.54 19.32 -19.13
CA THR A 15 -4.87 19.62 -20.39
C THR A 15 -3.41 19.28 -20.17
N SER A 16 -2.85 18.34 -20.92
CA SER A 16 -1.42 18.07 -20.88
C SER A 16 -0.66 19.39 -21.07
N ASP A 17 0.51 19.51 -20.44
CA ASP A 17 1.38 20.70 -20.55
C ASP A 17 1.73 21.09 -22.01
N ASN A 18 1.39 20.26 -22.97
CA ASN A 18 1.58 20.47 -24.39
C ASN A 18 0.37 21.13 -25.12
N GLY A 19 -0.70 21.49 -24.38
CA GLY A 19 -1.84 22.21 -24.95
C GLY A 19 -2.73 21.37 -25.88
N ASP A 20 -2.63 20.04 -25.84
CA ASP A 20 -3.64 19.20 -26.43
C ASP A 20 -4.83 19.08 -25.47
N SER A 21 -6.04 19.20 -26.00
CA SER A 21 -7.28 19.13 -25.21
C SER A 21 -7.74 17.68 -25.02
N ASN A 22 -6.80 16.73 -24.94
CA ASN A 22 -7.13 15.33 -24.73
C ASN A 22 -7.51 15.05 -23.28
N VAL A 23 -8.51 14.21 -23.09
CA VAL A 23 -8.90 13.72 -21.77
C VAL A 23 -7.92 12.63 -21.35
N ASP A 24 -7.12 12.90 -20.31
CA ASP A 24 -6.32 11.88 -19.67
C ASP A 24 -7.20 11.01 -18.78
N VAL A 25 -7.25 9.71 -19.07
CA VAL A 25 -7.98 8.74 -18.25
C VAL A 25 -6.97 7.85 -17.56
N GLU A 26 -6.77 8.08 -16.27
CA GLU A 26 -5.95 7.22 -15.43
C GLU A 26 -6.79 6.13 -14.77
N LEU A 27 -6.34 4.87 -14.89
CA LEU A 27 -6.95 3.74 -14.19
C LEU A 27 -6.24 3.54 -12.85
N SER A 28 -6.91 3.89 -11.76
CA SER A 28 -6.39 3.70 -10.40
C SER A 28 -6.36 2.21 -10.00
N ASN A 29 -7.37 1.44 -10.36
CA ASN A 29 -7.50 0.02 -10.00
C ASN A 29 -8.00 -0.82 -11.18
N VAL A 30 -7.23 -1.86 -11.56
CA VAL A 30 -7.62 -2.89 -12.52
C VAL A 30 -7.06 -4.23 -12.07
N TYR A 31 -7.89 -5.12 -11.54
CA TYR A 31 -7.47 -6.44 -11.10
C TYR A 31 -8.51 -7.51 -11.34
N PHE A 32 -8.06 -8.76 -11.38
CA PHE A 32 -8.90 -9.95 -11.41
C PHE A 32 -8.95 -10.57 -10.00
N GLY A 33 -10.16 -10.76 -9.46
CA GLY A 33 -10.38 -11.46 -8.20
C GLY A 33 -10.71 -12.94 -8.42
N TYR A 34 -10.02 -13.84 -7.75
CA TYR A 34 -10.31 -15.27 -7.72
C TYR A 34 -10.71 -15.72 -6.32
N THR A 35 -11.88 -16.34 -6.20
CA THR A 35 -12.47 -16.82 -4.95
C THR A 35 -12.77 -18.32 -4.93
N GLY A 36 -12.16 -19.09 -5.86
CA GLY A 36 -12.37 -20.53 -5.97
C GLY A 36 -11.72 -21.37 -4.87
N ILE A 37 -10.88 -20.76 -4.02
CA ILE A 37 -10.31 -21.42 -2.84
C ILE A 37 -11.13 -21.02 -1.63
N LYS A 38 -11.56 -22.02 -0.83
CA LYS A 38 -12.38 -21.77 0.35
C LYS A 38 -11.70 -20.77 1.29
N ASN A 39 -12.46 -19.79 1.75
CA ASN A 39 -12.01 -18.76 2.68
C ASN A 39 -10.84 -17.90 2.16
N THR A 40 -10.55 -17.93 0.86
CA THR A 40 -9.41 -17.24 0.28
C THR A 40 -9.84 -16.40 -0.91
N THR A 41 -9.35 -15.17 -0.96
CA THR A 41 -9.46 -14.27 -2.12
C THR A 41 -8.06 -13.98 -2.64
N VAL A 42 -7.87 -14.11 -3.94
CA VAL A 42 -6.61 -13.76 -4.63
C VAL A 42 -6.91 -12.72 -5.67
N ASN A 43 -6.29 -11.56 -5.58
CA ASN A 43 -6.38 -10.49 -6.56
C ASN A 43 -5.08 -10.39 -7.36
N VAL A 44 -5.19 -10.22 -8.67
CA VAL A 44 -4.04 -10.08 -9.58
C VAL A 44 -4.26 -8.85 -10.46
N GLY A 45 -3.37 -7.89 -10.41
CA GLY A 45 -3.42 -6.65 -11.19
C GLY A 45 -3.05 -5.41 -10.40
N LYS A 46 -3.41 -4.23 -10.93
CA LYS A 46 -3.22 -2.94 -10.25
C LYS A 46 -4.31 -2.76 -9.20
N GLN A 47 -3.95 -2.59 -7.95
CA GLN A 47 -4.86 -2.52 -6.81
C GLN A 47 -4.27 -1.70 -5.66
N GLY A 48 -5.12 -1.30 -4.71
CA GLY A 48 -4.69 -0.59 -3.51
C GLY A 48 -3.64 -1.38 -2.71
N LEU A 49 -2.61 -0.67 -2.27
CA LEU A 49 -1.52 -1.21 -1.46
C LEU A 49 -1.73 -0.80 0.01
N THR A 50 -2.48 -1.62 0.74
CA THR A 50 -2.79 -1.37 2.16
C THR A 50 -1.96 -2.27 3.05
N THR A 51 -1.00 -1.70 3.76
CA THR A 51 -0.15 -2.36 4.75
C THR A 51 -0.03 -1.47 5.99
N PRO A 52 0.51 -1.94 7.12
CA PRO A 52 0.75 -1.08 8.28
C PRO A 52 1.69 0.11 8.02
N TRP A 53 2.45 0.06 6.95
CA TRP A 53 3.44 1.10 6.59
C TRP A 53 2.98 2.00 5.45
N THR A 54 1.84 1.70 4.83
CA THR A 54 1.30 2.49 3.73
C THR A 54 0.04 3.24 4.18
N VAL A 55 -0.26 4.33 3.50
CA VAL A 55 -1.52 5.06 3.68
C VAL A 55 -2.46 4.75 2.52
N ALA A 56 -3.76 4.83 2.75
CA ALA A 56 -4.73 4.57 1.68
C ALA A 56 -4.65 5.65 0.59
N THR A 57 -4.40 6.89 0.99
CA THR A 57 -4.32 8.03 0.09
C THR A 57 -3.04 8.80 0.36
N GLN A 58 -2.31 9.15 -0.68
CA GLN A 58 -1.09 9.94 -0.62
C GLN A 58 -1.40 11.42 -0.37
N ILE A 59 -0.37 12.22 -0.12
CA ILE A 59 -0.50 13.65 0.15
C ILE A 59 -1.03 14.44 -1.06
N ASP A 60 -0.83 13.92 -2.26
CA ASP A 60 -1.34 14.45 -3.52
C ASP A 60 -2.80 14.08 -3.81
N GLY A 61 -3.45 13.32 -2.90
CA GLY A 61 -4.83 12.86 -3.03
C GLY A 61 -5.00 11.56 -3.81
N ASN A 62 -3.94 11.00 -4.41
CA ASN A 62 -3.98 9.74 -5.13
C ASN A 62 -3.96 8.52 -4.20
N GLU A 63 -4.60 7.43 -4.60
CA GLU A 63 -4.55 6.17 -3.87
C GLU A 63 -3.15 5.53 -3.97
N GLN A 64 -2.63 4.98 -2.86
CA GLN A 64 -1.44 4.13 -2.93
C GLN A 64 -1.79 2.80 -3.59
N THR A 65 -1.16 2.52 -4.70
CA THR A 65 -1.44 1.34 -5.52
C THR A 65 -0.16 0.55 -5.83
N GLY A 66 -0.37 -0.73 -6.09
CA GLY A 66 0.68 -1.61 -6.62
C GLY A 66 0.12 -2.55 -7.67
N THR A 67 0.97 -2.96 -8.60
CA THR A 67 0.64 -3.97 -9.61
C THR A 67 1.30 -5.29 -9.19
N GLY A 68 0.47 -6.31 -8.98
CA GLY A 68 0.97 -7.59 -8.49
C GLY A 68 -0.12 -8.54 -8.05
N ILE A 69 0.16 -9.32 -7.03
CA ILE A 69 -0.73 -10.35 -6.46
C ILE A 69 -0.94 -10.05 -4.98
N LEU A 70 -2.20 -10.11 -4.54
CA LEU A 70 -2.60 -10.06 -3.14
C LEU A 70 -3.46 -11.29 -2.84
N ALA A 71 -3.12 -12.03 -1.80
CA ALA A 71 -3.90 -13.15 -1.29
C ALA A 71 -4.31 -12.90 0.16
N LEU A 72 -5.59 -13.07 0.45
CA LEU A 72 -6.17 -12.99 1.79
C LEU A 72 -6.90 -14.29 2.10
N SER A 73 -6.59 -14.91 3.23
CA SER A 73 -7.24 -16.15 3.67
C SER A 73 -7.69 -16.01 5.12
N THR A 74 -9.00 -16.22 5.36
CA THR A 74 -9.59 -16.03 6.69
C THR A 74 -10.14 -17.37 7.22
N PHE A 75 -9.62 -17.80 8.37
CA PHE A 75 -10.03 -18.99 9.08
C PHE A 75 -10.52 -18.59 10.47
N GLU A 76 -11.84 -18.65 10.68
CA GLU A 76 -12.47 -18.25 11.95
C GLU A 76 -12.03 -16.84 12.39
N ASN A 77 -11.11 -16.76 13.35
CA ASN A 77 -10.60 -15.53 13.93
C ASN A 77 -9.18 -15.15 13.45
N VAL A 78 -8.63 -15.90 12.50
CA VAL A 78 -7.28 -15.65 11.94
C VAL A 78 -7.39 -15.26 10.48
N THR A 79 -6.80 -14.13 10.10
CA THR A 79 -6.63 -13.73 8.71
C THR A 79 -5.15 -13.74 8.36
N LEU A 80 -4.81 -14.45 7.31
CA LEU A 80 -3.48 -14.46 6.71
C LEU A 80 -3.51 -13.56 5.47
N ALA A 81 -2.48 -12.74 5.32
CA ALA A 81 -2.28 -11.88 4.17
C ALA A 81 -0.92 -12.15 3.55
N ALA A 82 -0.85 -12.20 2.23
CA ALA A 82 0.40 -12.26 1.49
C ALA A 82 0.25 -11.44 0.21
N ALA A 83 1.24 -10.61 -0.11
CA ALA A 83 1.24 -9.85 -1.34
C ALA A 83 2.64 -9.74 -1.92
N TYR A 84 2.69 -9.65 -3.25
CA TYR A 84 3.87 -9.33 -4.02
C TYR A 84 3.50 -8.34 -5.11
N PHE A 85 4.18 -7.22 -5.16
CA PHE A 85 4.00 -6.18 -6.17
C PHE A 85 5.33 -5.90 -6.84
N ASN A 86 5.33 -5.85 -8.16
CA ASN A 86 6.51 -5.55 -8.96
C ASN A 86 6.57 -4.10 -9.44
N GLN A 87 5.53 -3.34 -9.19
CA GLN A 87 5.46 -1.90 -9.42
C GLN A 87 4.56 -1.27 -8.38
N THR A 88 4.94 -0.11 -7.89
CA THR A 88 4.14 0.68 -6.94
C THR A 88 4.25 2.16 -7.27
N ASN A 89 3.34 2.97 -6.74
CA ASN A 89 3.45 4.44 -6.76
C ASN A 89 3.98 5.00 -5.42
N LEU A 90 4.75 4.20 -4.69
CA LEU A 90 5.33 4.60 -3.39
C LEU A 90 6.42 5.67 -3.50
N ASP A 91 6.96 5.89 -4.69
CA ASP A 91 7.89 6.98 -5.00
C ASP A 91 7.31 8.37 -4.68
N ASN A 92 5.98 8.52 -4.79
CA ASN A 92 5.26 9.74 -4.42
C ASN A 92 4.94 9.83 -2.91
N SER A 93 5.35 8.84 -2.10
CA SER A 93 5.10 8.82 -0.67
C SER A 93 6.14 9.63 0.10
N GLY A 94 5.75 10.78 0.65
CA GLY A 94 6.62 11.59 1.51
C GLY A 94 7.15 10.86 2.75
N ASN A 95 6.41 9.88 3.27
CA ASN A 95 6.83 9.07 4.41
C ASN A 95 7.99 8.13 4.07
N LEU A 96 7.97 7.54 2.88
CA LEU A 96 9.02 6.63 2.44
C LEU A 96 10.35 7.36 2.21
N SER A 97 10.31 8.57 1.67
CA SER A 97 11.49 9.44 1.54
C SER A 97 12.15 9.71 2.91
N GLY A 98 11.35 9.94 3.95
CA GLY A 98 11.84 10.12 5.32
C GLY A 98 12.45 8.84 5.91
N ILE A 99 11.90 7.68 5.60
CA ILE A 99 12.42 6.37 6.02
C ILE A 99 13.76 6.09 5.34
N LEU A 100 13.88 6.34 4.05
CA LEU A 100 15.12 6.15 3.29
C LEU A 100 16.27 6.99 3.83
N LYS A 101 16.03 8.25 4.18
CA LYS A 101 17.03 9.11 4.82
C LYS A 101 17.55 8.53 6.14
N LYS A 102 16.65 7.94 6.95
CA LYS A 102 17.00 7.37 8.26
C LYS A 102 17.62 5.98 8.16
N ALA A 103 17.11 5.13 7.25
CA ALA A 103 17.55 3.74 7.14
C ALA A 103 18.93 3.60 6.47
N ASN A 104 19.30 4.53 5.61
CA ASN A 104 20.56 4.46 4.85
C ASN A 104 21.41 5.74 4.96
N PRO A 105 21.98 6.04 6.13
CA PRO A 105 22.93 7.16 6.25
C PRO A 105 24.18 6.97 5.36
N LYS A 106 24.45 5.75 4.89
CA LYS A 106 25.55 5.44 3.97
C LYS A 106 25.29 5.87 2.52
N LEU A 107 24.04 6.13 2.13
CA LEU A 107 23.71 6.63 0.79
C LEU A 107 24.09 8.11 0.60
N GLY A 108 24.47 8.81 1.69
CA GLY A 108 24.91 10.21 1.61
C GLY A 108 23.87 11.17 1.04
N LEU A 109 22.58 10.83 1.15
CA LEU A 109 21.48 11.65 0.64
C LEU A 109 21.32 12.89 1.54
N GLU A 110 21.93 13.99 1.16
CA GLU A 110 21.95 15.22 1.96
C GLU A 110 20.80 16.16 1.61
N SER A 111 20.27 16.06 0.38
CA SER A 111 19.20 16.94 -0.11
C SER A 111 17.88 16.22 -0.42
N ASP A 112 16.77 16.95 -0.35
CA ASP A 112 15.46 16.43 -0.73
C ASP A 112 15.37 16.10 -2.24
N ALA A 113 16.16 16.80 -3.06
CA ALA A 113 16.25 16.55 -4.50
C ALA A 113 16.90 15.19 -4.80
N GLU A 114 17.96 14.80 -4.07
CA GLU A 114 18.61 13.49 -4.22
C GLU A 114 17.69 12.35 -3.76
N VAL A 115 16.95 12.55 -2.66
CA VAL A 115 15.94 11.59 -2.20
C VAL A 115 14.83 11.44 -3.23
N THR A 116 14.34 12.52 -3.80
CA THR A 116 13.30 12.49 -4.84
C THR A 116 13.79 11.77 -6.10
N ALA A 117 15.02 12.04 -6.53
CA ALA A 117 15.61 11.38 -7.70
C ALA A 117 15.79 9.87 -7.47
N LEU A 118 16.26 9.46 -6.28
CA LEU A 118 16.40 8.06 -5.92
C LEU A 118 15.03 7.38 -5.80
N SER A 119 14.04 8.05 -5.20
CA SER A 119 12.68 7.55 -5.09
C SER A 119 12.07 7.27 -6.46
N ALA A 120 12.16 8.22 -7.38
CA ALA A 120 11.59 8.09 -8.72
C ALA A 120 12.20 6.94 -9.53
N THR A 121 13.51 6.67 -9.36
CA THR A 121 14.22 5.66 -10.16
C THR A 121 14.28 4.27 -9.51
N THR A 122 14.08 4.17 -8.20
CA THR A 122 14.33 2.92 -7.46
C THR A 122 13.07 2.38 -6.78
N ILE A 123 12.31 3.24 -6.09
CA ILE A 123 11.22 2.77 -5.22
C ILE A 123 10.00 2.32 -6.01
N GLY A 124 9.55 3.08 -7.01
CA GLY A 124 8.37 2.73 -7.81
C GLY A 124 8.57 1.46 -8.66
N ALA A 125 9.81 1.13 -8.99
CA ALA A 125 10.21 -0.06 -9.75
C ALA A 125 10.72 -1.20 -8.87
N ALA A 126 10.89 -0.98 -7.56
CA ALA A 126 11.35 -2.03 -6.66
C ALA A 126 10.22 -3.01 -6.33
N ASP A 127 10.57 -4.30 -6.34
CA ASP A 127 9.65 -5.34 -5.90
C ASP A 127 9.40 -5.24 -4.40
N ILE A 128 8.15 -5.38 -4.00
CA ILE A 128 7.77 -5.46 -2.59
C ILE A 128 7.03 -6.77 -2.31
N ALA A 129 7.52 -7.51 -1.32
CA ALA A 129 6.85 -8.67 -0.77
C ALA A 129 6.40 -8.38 0.67
N THR A 130 5.17 -8.75 1.01
CA THR A 130 4.67 -8.59 2.38
C THR A 130 3.85 -9.78 2.80
N VAL A 131 3.98 -10.15 4.06
CA VAL A 131 3.15 -11.17 4.70
C VAL A 131 2.66 -10.66 6.05
N GLY A 132 1.45 -11.05 6.41
CA GLY A 132 0.84 -10.64 7.66
C GLY A 132 -0.10 -11.69 8.23
N VAL A 133 -0.25 -11.63 9.55
CA VAL A 133 -1.25 -12.40 10.29
C VAL A 133 -2.02 -11.44 11.20
N ILE A 134 -3.34 -11.58 11.17
CA ILE A 134 -4.25 -10.79 12.02
C ILE A 134 -5.10 -11.79 12.80
N VAL A 135 -5.14 -11.65 14.11
CA VAL A 135 -5.89 -12.52 15.01
C VAL A 135 -6.90 -11.69 15.81
N ALA A 136 -8.19 -12.01 15.66
CA ALA A 136 -9.24 -11.44 16.49
C ALA A 136 -9.37 -12.27 17.79
N ALA A 137 -9.03 -11.66 18.94
CA ALA A 137 -9.03 -12.28 20.25
C ALA A 137 -10.05 -11.59 21.18
N GLY A 138 -11.35 -11.87 21.01
CA GLY A 138 -12.41 -11.21 21.74
C GLY A 138 -12.47 -9.70 21.44
N PRO A 139 -12.32 -8.82 22.44
CA PRO A 139 -12.34 -7.38 22.22
C PRO A 139 -11.02 -6.82 21.64
N ALA A 140 -10.00 -7.66 21.49
CA ALA A 140 -8.69 -7.27 20.99
C ALA A 140 -8.41 -7.89 19.63
N THR A 141 -7.67 -7.16 18.80
CA THR A 141 -7.07 -7.66 17.57
C THR A 141 -5.56 -7.52 17.69
N ILE A 142 -4.84 -8.58 17.36
CA ILE A 142 -3.38 -8.61 17.34
C ILE A 142 -2.97 -8.86 15.90
N ASP A 143 -2.00 -8.11 15.42
CA ASP A 143 -1.45 -8.29 14.08
C ASP A 143 0.07 -8.31 14.10
N ALA A 144 0.64 -9.08 13.19
CA ALA A 144 2.08 -9.10 12.94
C ALA A 144 2.33 -9.11 11.44
N TRP A 145 3.27 -8.30 11.00
CA TRP A 145 3.58 -8.08 9.60
C TRP A 145 5.08 -8.06 9.34
N TYR A 146 5.46 -8.53 8.18
CA TYR A 146 6.79 -8.39 7.61
C TYR A 146 6.68 -7.87 6.19
N ALA A 147 7.57 -6.98 5.80
CA ALA A 147 7.70 -6.49 4.43
C ALA A 147 9.18 -6.42 4.05
N ASP A 148 9.44 -6.81 2.81
CA ASP A 148 10.73 -6.68 2.14
C ASP A 148 10.52 -5.91 0.86
N MET A 149 11.26 -4.82 0.67
CA MET A 149 11.35 -4.09 -0.59
C MET A 149 12.76 -4.28 -1.11
N GLN A 150 12.87 -4.99 -2.23
CA GLN A 150 14.15 -5.44 -2.79
C GLN A 150 15.17 -4.32 -2.90
N GLU A 151 16.35 -4.53 -2.32
CA GLU A 151 17.48 -3.59 -2.30
C GLU A 151 17.21 -2.23 -1.61
N VAL A 152 16.04 -2.05 -1.00
CA VAL A 152 15.65 -0.80 -0.34
C VAL A 152 15.60 -0.97 1.18
N PHE A 153 14.73 -1.84 1.71
CA PHE A 153 14.62 -2.15 3.14
C PHE A 153 13.87 -3.45 3.39
N ASP A 154 14.07 -4.00 4.58
CA ASP A 154 13.18 -4.97 5.21
C ASP A 154 12.68 -4.43 6.56
N THR A 155 11.46 -4.80 6.94
CA THR A 155 10.86 -4.31 8.16
C THR A 155 9.80 -5.27 8.71
N TYR A 156 9.55 -5.18 10.01
CA TYR A 156 8.47 -5.91 10.66
C TYR A 156 7.74 -5.00 11.66
N THR A 157 6.48 -5.33 11.92
CA THR A 157 5.71 -4.67 12.97
C THR A 157 4.79 -5.66 13.65
N ILE A 158 4.49 -5.38 14.93
CA ILE A 158 3.48 -6.08 15.70
C ILE A 158 2.57 -5.02 16.28
N GLY A 159 1.27 -5.15 15.98
CA GLY A 159 0.23 -4.23 16.41
C GLY A 159 -0.78 -4.91 17.34
N THR A 160 -1.39 -4.12 18.18
CA THR A 160 -2.58 -4.53 18.93
C THR A 160 -3.58 -3.39 18.99
N LYS A 161 -4.85 -3.72 18.76
CA LYS A 161 -5.99 -2.81 18.91
C LYS A 161 -7.01 -3.47 19.83
N GLY A 162 -7.61 -2.70 20.73
CA GLY A 162 -8.66 -3.22 21.60
C GLY A 162 -9.64 -2.12 21.95
N SER A 163 -10.88 -2.47 22.27
CA SER A 163 -11.88 -1.58 22.82
C SER A 163 -12.33 -2.12 24.17
N VAL A 164 -12.41 -1.25 25.16
CA VAL A 164 -12.91 -1.58 26.51
C VAL A 164 -14.08 -0.65 26.82
N ASP A 165 -15.22 -1.24 27.15
CA ASP A 165 -16.36 -0.49 27.69
C ASP A 165 -16.15 -0.23 29.19
N VAL A 166 -15.97 1.02 29.58
CA VAL A 166 -15.90 1.44 30.96
C VAL A 166 -17.11 2.33 31.27
N ALA A 167 -18.05 1.82 32.03
CA ALA A 167 -19.25 2.55 32.46
C ALA A 167 -20.07 3.18 31.31
N GLY A 168 -20.17 2.47 30.17
CA GLY A 168 -20.92 2.95 28.99
C GLY A 168 -20.17 3.92 28.09
N ILE A 169 -18.86 4.08 28.30
CA ILE A 169 -17.95 4.85 27.43
C ILE A 169 -17.01 3.86 26.76
N THR A 170 -17.07 3.78 25.43
CA THR A 170 -16.12 2.99 24.64
C THR A 170 -14.83 3.81 24.43
N LEU A 171 -13.70 3.28 24.87
CA LEU A 171 -12.36 3.84 24.70
C LEU A 171 -11.58 3.08 23.63
#